data_e60a5628f77104579bf67de22563773d
#
_entry.id   e60a5628f77104579bf67de22563773d
#
_cell.length_a   1.000
_cell.length_b   1.000
_cell.length_c   1.000
_cell.angle_alpha   90.00
_cell.angle_beta   90.00
_cell.angle_gamma   90.00
#
_symmetry.space_group_name_H-M   'P 1'
#
loop_
_entity.id
_entity.type
_entity.pdbx_description
1 polymer ?
#
loop_
_entity_poly.entity_id
_entity_poly.type
_entity_poly.pdbx_seq_one_letter_code
_entity_poly.pdbx_strand_id
1 'polypeptide(L)'
;MKRKRQRQSKKTDLKPSKITDLNSDVLKHVMYHVAVSPDGAGNLARTLSVCRLFKELSDDSDILKAVEFDKVKLSGIHESFWQPSGMLCRCLQTGNPTAFNAIRKNAEILNASYQILKTDMFRGKMILMARSRALEIANTRARKKALEDAIDRCTSTFDAVDVQIEKIEQFLEMLMAVLRVMRGGEIAQ
;
A
#
# COMPACT_ATOMS: atom_id res chain seq x y z
N MET A 1 -4.92 1.97 -77.72
CA MET A 1 -5.46 0.95 -76.82
C MET A 1 -4.75 0.99 -75.51
N LYS A 2 -5.35 1.57 -74.43
CA LYS A 2 -4.75 1.67 -73.07
C LYS A 2 -5.39 0.57 -72.21
N ARG A 3 -4.59 -0.42 -71.79
CA ARG A 3 -5.03 -1.49 -70.86
C ARG A 3 -5.00 -0.94 -69.45
N LYS A 4 -6.17 -0.75 -68.81
CA LYS A 4 -6.33 -0.50 -67.37
C LYS A 4 -6.00 -1.79 -66.61
N ARG A 5 -4.89 -1.81 -65.86
CA ARG A 5 -4.60 -2.82 -64.85
C ARG A 5 -5.48 -2.56 -63.63
N GLN A 6 -6.51 -3.34 -63.40
CA GLN A 6 -7.23 -3.41 -62.14
C GLN A 6 -6.32 -4.07 -61.11
N ARG A 7 -5.85 -3.26 -60.12
CA ARG A 7 -5.27 -3.78 -58.88
C ARG A 7 -6.44 -4.23 -58.01
N GLN A 8 -6.68 -5.52 -57.94
CA GLN A 8 -7.52 -6.13 -56.91
C GLN A 8 -6.73 -6.07 -55.61
N SER A 9 -7.10 -5.16 -54.70
CA SER A 9 -6.62 -5.18 -53.31
C SER A 9 -7.32 -6.35 -52.61
N LYS A 10 -6.62 -7.45 -52.37
CA LYS A 10 -7.06 -8.47 -51.42
C LYS A 10 -7.20 -7.80 -50.06
N LYS A 11 -8.42 -7.43 -49.67
CA LYS A 11 -8.77 -7.20 -48.26
C LYS A 11 -8.63 -8.55 -47.57
N THR A 12 -7.50 -8.79 -46.94
CA THR A 12 -7.37 -9.81 -45.91
C THR A 12 -8.23 -9.36 -44.74
N ASP A 13 -9.41 -9.97 -44.59
CA ASP A 13 -10.23 -9.89 -43.39
C ASP A 13 -9.42 -10.53 -42.23
N LEU A 14 -8.50 -9.79 -41.68
CA LEU A 14 -7.86 -10.13 -40.42
C LEU A 14 -8.94 -10.03 -39.33
N LYS A 15 -9.51 -11.19 -38.98
CA LYS A 15 -10.32 -11.32 -37.75
C LYS A 15 -9.50 -10.73 -36.62
N PRO A 16 -10.06 -9.84 -35.78
CA PRO A 16 -9.34 -9.34 -34.64
C PRO A 16 -8.92 -10.52 -33.74
N SER A 17 -7.63 -10.83 -33.71
CA SER A 17 -7.08 -11.85 -32.83
C SER A 17 -7.33 -11.41 -31.40
N LYS A 18 -7.89 -12.31 -30.59
CA LYS A 18 -8.05 -12.05 -29.15
C LYS A 18 -6.67 -12.10 -28.52
N ILE A 19 -6.45 -11.30 -27.47
CA ILE A 19 -5.19 -11.31 -26.71
C ILE A 19 -4.89 -12.70 -26.13
N THR A 20 -5.93 -13.50 -25.91
CA THR A 20 -5.84 -14.90 -25.45
C THR A 20 -5.29 -15.86 -26.50
N ASP A 21 -5.20 -15.44 -27.76
CA ASP A 21 -4.66 -16.26 -28.86
C ASP A 21 -3.13 -16.09 -29.00
N LEU A 22 -2.53 -15.23 -28.18
CA LEU A 22 -1.09 -15.02 -28.14
C LEU A 22 -0.37 -16.19 -27.44
N ASN A 23 0.85 -16.49 -27.91
CA ASN A 23 1.70 -17.45 -27.26
C ASN A 23 2.00 -17.04 -25.80
N SER A 24 2.09 -18.00 -24.89
CA SER A 24 2.38 -17.80 -23.47
C SER A 24 3.64 -16.95 -23.25
N ASP A 25 4.70 -17.16 -24.04
CA ASP A 25 5.94 -16.39 -23.91
C ASP A 25 5.77 -14.93 -24.29
N VAL A 26 4.94 -14.64 -25.30
CA VAL A 26 4.59 -13.26 -25.67
C VAL A 26 3.76 -12.60 -24.56
N LEU A 27 2.82 -13.33 -23.98
CA LEU A 27 2.03 -12.83 -22.84
C LEU A 27 2.89 -12.56 -21.61
N LYS A 28 3.84 -13.44 -21.28
CA LYS A 28 4.82 -13.21 -20.21
C LYS A 28 5.65 -11.95 -20.47
N HIS A 29 6.12 -11.77 -21.71
CA HIS A 29 6.89 -10.60 -22.07
C HIS A 29 6.07 -9.30 -21.92
N VAL A 30 4.81 -9.30 -22.35
CA VAL A 30 3.89 -8.17 -22.13
C VAL A 30 3.70 -7.91 -20.63
N MET A 31 3.47 -8.95 -19.82
CA MET A 31 3.29 -8.81 -18.37
C MET A 31 4.55 -8.30 -17.69
N TYR A 32 5.73 -8.74 -18.13
CA TYR A 32 7.01 -8.21 -17.67
C TYR A 32 7.12 -6.69 -17.92
N HIS A 33 6.80 -6.23 -19.14
CA HIS A 33 6.81 -4.79 -19.45
C HIS A 33 5.79 -3.99 -18.64
N VAL A 34 4.64 -4.57 -18.34
CA VAL A 34 3.66 -3.96 -17.41
C VAL A 34 4.26 -3.86 -16.01
N ALA A 35 4.94 -4.89 -15.53
CA ALA A 35 5.54 -4.95 -14.20
C ALA A 35 6.66 -3.90 -14.01
N VAL A 36 7.53 -3.70 -15.00
CA VAL A 36 8.63 -2.71 -14.94
C VAL A 36 8.20 -1.28 -15.25
N SER A 37 6.93 -1.07 -15.56
CA SER A 37 6.43 0.29 -15.83
C SER A 37 6.47 1.16 -14.55
N PRO A 38 6.48 2.51 -14.65
CA PRO A 38 6.58 3.41 -13.50
C PRO A 38 5.50 3.25 -12.42
N ASP A 39 4.36 2.64 -12.74
CA ASP A 39 3.31 2.23 -11.78
C ASP A 39 3.09 0.71 -11.89
N GLY A 40 4.18 -0.03 -11.92
CA GLY A 40 4.20 -1.46 -12.24
C GLY A 40 3.26 -2.27 -11.38
N ALA A 41 3.30 -2.11 -10.06
CA ALA A 41 2.43 -2.81 -9.13
C ALA A 41 0.94 -2.52 -9.38
N GLY A 42 0.57 -1.24 -9.58
CA GLY A 42 -0.80 -0.83 -9.87
C GLY A 42 -1.28 -1.31 -11.24
N ASN A 43 -0.44 -1.18 -12.26
CA ASN A 43 -0.75 -1.62 -13.62
C ASN A 43 -0.89 -3.14 -13.71
N LEU A 44 0.02 -3.87 -13.05
CA LEU A 44 -0.03 -5.33 -12.98
C LEU A 44 -1.31 -5.79 -12.27
N ALA A 45 -1.66 -5.22 -11.11
CA ALA A 45 -2.88 -5.56 -10.38
C ALA A 45 -4.14 -5.36 -11.25
N ARG A 46 -4.22 -4.25 -11.97
CA ARG A 46 -5.33 -3.99 -12.92
C ARG A 46 -5.36 -5.02 -14.05
N THR A 47 -4.20 -5.34 -14.63
CA THR A 47 -4.09 -6.31 -15.72
C THR A 47 -4.48 -7.71 -15.27
N LEU A 48 -4.06 -8.15 -14.10
CA LEU A 48 -4.41 -9.45 -13.52
C LEU A 48 -5.92 -9.60 -13.24
N SER A 49 -6.63 -8.49 -13.05
CA SER A 49 -8.09 -8.50 -12.84
C SER A 49 -8.89 -8.66 -14.14
N VAL A 50 -8.26 -8.50 -15.32
CA VAL A 50 -8.96 -8.50 -16.62
C VAL A 50 -9.39 -9.89 -17.04
N CYS A 51 -8.52 -10.89 -16.89
CA CYS A 51 -8.86 -12.25 -17.30
C CYS A 51 -8.08 -13.32 -16.52
N ARG A 52 -8.61 -14.55 -16.55
CA ARG A 52 -8.03 -15.70 -15.86
C ARG A 52 -6.62 -16.04 -16.35
N LEU A 53 -6.37 -15.93 -17.64
CA LEU A 53 -5.06 -16.23 -18.23
C LEU A 53 -3.96 -15.32 -17.66
N PHE A 54 -4.23 -14.03 -17.53
CA PHE A 54 -3.27 -13.11 -16.87
C PHE A 54 -3.06 -13.46 -15.40
N LYS A 55 -4.13 -13.87 -14.72
CA LYS A 55 -4.02 -14.28 -13.31
C LYS A 55 -3.12 -15.51 -13.15
N GLU A 56 -3.14 -16.46 -14.09
CA GLU A 56 -2.24 -17.63 -14.09
C GLU A 56 -0.76 -17.25 -14.24
N LEU A 57 -0.45 -16.13 -14.92
CA LEU A 57 0.91 -15.59 -15.02
C LEU A 57 1.35 -14.79 -13.80
N SER A 58 0.47 -14.55 -12.84
CA SER A 58 0.76 -13.76 -11.64
C SER A 58 1.79 -14.40 -10.71
N ASP A 59 2.03 -15.70 -10.83
CA ASP A 59 2.96 -16.46 -10.01
C ASP A 59 4.33 -16.66 -10.69
N ASP A 60 4.51 -16.07 -11.88
CA ASP A 60 5.79 -16.13 -12.56
C ASP A 60 6.86 -15.33 -11.79
N SER A 61 7.93 -16.01 -11.38
CA SER A 61 8.97 -15.43 -10.52
C SER A 61 9.70 -14.24 -11.16
N ASP A 62 9.87 -14.26 -12.48
CA ASP A 62 10.58 -13.19 -13.20
C ASP A 62 9.72 -11.94 -13.29
N ILE A 63 8.40 -12.10 -13.49
CA ILE A 63 7.43 -11.02 -13.42
C ILE A 63 7.41 -10.43 -12.01
N LEU A 64 7.28 -11.27 -10.97
CA LEU A 64 7.21 -10.81 -9.57
C LEU A 64 8.48 -10.08 -9.13
N LYS A 65 9.67 -10.53 -9.55
CA LYS A 65 10.94 -9.84 -9.27
C LYS A 65 11.04 -8.48 -9.94
N ALA A 66 10.39 -8.31 -11.09
CA ALA A 66 10.47 -7.12 -11.92
C ALA A 66 9.42 -6.05 -11.56
N VAL A 67 8.45 -6.36 -10.69
CA VAL A 67 7.37 -5.41 -10.32
C VAL A 67 7.94 -4.16 -9.68
N GLU A 68 7.56 -2.99 -10.21
CA GLU A 68 8.01 -1.70 -9.71
C GLU A 68 7.05 -1.15 -8.65
N PHE A 69 7.58 -0.82 -7.46
CA PHE A 69 6.82 -0.33 -6.30
C PHE A 69 7.12 1.11 -5.91
N ASP A 70 8.00 1.82 -6.61
CA ASP A 70 8.50 3.14 -6.19
C ASP A 70 7.40 4.20 -6.01
N LYS A 71 6.32 4.10 -6.78
CA LYS A 71 5.19 5.03 -6.72
C LYS A 71 4.06 4.57 -5.80
N VAL A 72 4.16 3.39 -5.23
CA VAL A 72 3.10 2.82 -4.40
C VAL A 72 3.11 3.43 -3.02
N LYS A 73 2.03 4.16 -2.69
CA LYS A 73 1.78 4.64 -1.33
C LYS A 73 1.07 3.54 -0.55
N LEU A 74 1.80 2.86 0.33
CA LEU A 74 1.27 1.73 1.09
C LEU A 74 0.21 2.14 2.14
N SER A 75 0.16 3.41 2.55
CA SER A 75 -0.78 3.92 3.56
C SER A 75 -2.26 3.94 3.15
N GLY A 76 -2.59 3.63 1.91
CA GLY A 76 -3.98 3.57 1.41
C GLY A 76 -4.33 2.24 0.76
N ILE A 77 -3.47 1.25 0.91
CA ILE A 77 -3.65 -0.04 0.23
C ILE A 77 -4.57 -0.93 1.05
N HIS A 78 -5.50 -1.58 0.36
CA HIS A 78 -6.42 -2.54 0.95
C HIS A 78 -5.68 -3.68 1.64
N GLU A 79 -6.21 -4.16 2.76
CA GLU A 79 -5.63 -5.21 3.61
C GLU A 79 -5.22 -6.48 2.82
N SER A 80 -5.99 -6.86 1.80
CA SER A 80 -5.67 -8.01 0.95
C SER A 80 -4.30 -7.96 0.27
N PHE A 81 -3.74 -6.77 0.11
CA PHE A 81 -2.41 -6.58 -0.48
C PHE A 81 -1.28 -7.06 0.45
N TRP A 82 -1.53 -7.04 1.76
CA TRP A 82 -0.64 -7.46 2.83
C TRP A 82 -0.78 -8.92 3.21
N GLN A 83 -1.83 -9.59 2.74
CA GLN A 83 -2.02 -11.02 3.02
C GLN A 83 -0.89 -11.84 2.39
N PRO A 84 -0.56 -13.03 2.93
CA PRO A 84 0.48 -13.90 2.37
C PRO A 84 0.30 -14.22 0.89
N SER A 85 -0.94 -14.28 0.41
CA SER A 85 -1.30 -14.44 -1.00
C SER A 85 -1.31 -13.13 -1.79
N GLY A 86 -1.12 -11.98 -1.14
CA GLY A 86 -1.13 -10.67 -1.77
C GLY A 86 0.10 -10.43 -2.64
N MET A 87 -0.03 -9.57 -3.64
CA MET A 87 1.03 -9.29 -4.60
C MET A 87 2.33 -8.83 -3.93
N LEU A 88 2.25 -7.95 -2.93
CA LEU A 88 3.45 -7.45 -2.24
C LEU A 88 4.20 -8.58 -1.54
N CYS A 89 3.51 -9.44 -0.79
CA CYS A 89 4.14 -10.56 -0.09
C CYS A 89 4.78 -11.55 -1.06
N ARG A 90 4.15 -11.85 -2.19
CA ARG A 90 4.72 -12.71 -3.23
C ARG A 90 5.96 -12.09 -3.88
N CYS A 91 5.95 -10.78 -4.17
CA CYS A 91 7.12 -10.07 -4.69
C CYS A 91 8.27 -10.09 -3.66
N LEU A 92 7.98 -9.94 -2.37
CA LEU A 92 8.99 -10.04 -1.31
C LEU A 92 9.59 -11.45 -1.23
N GLN A 93 8.76 -12.49 -1.29
CA GLN A 93 9.19 -13.90 -1.27
C GLN A 93 10.10 -14.24 -2.46
N THR A 94 9.91 -13.59 -3.60
CA THR A 94 10.77 -13.74 -4.79
C THR A 94 12.03 -12.86 -4.74
N GLY A 95 12.24 -12.08 -3.68
CA GLY A 95 13.39 -11.19 -3.53
C GLY A 95 13.32 -9.90 -4.35
N ASN A 96 12.13 -9.35 -4.60
CA ASN A 96 11.97 -8.09 -5.33
C ASN A 96 12.52 -6.91 -4.52
N PRO A 97 13.57 -6.19 -4.99
CA PRO A 97 14.22 -5.13 -4.23
C PRO A 97 13.35 -3.88 -4.07
N THR A 98 12.50 -3.57 -5.05
CA THR A 98 11.64 -2.37 -5.00
C THR A 98 10.48 -2.57 -4.02
N ALA A 99 9.95 -3.79 -3.89
CA ALA A 99 8.98 -4.16 -2.87
C ALA A 99 9.56 -4.01 -1.46
N PHE A 100 10.79 -4.48 -1.25
CA PHE A 100 11.50 -4.31 0.02
C PHE A 100 11.72 -2.84 0.38
N ASN A 101 12.19 -2.04 -0.58
CA ASN A 101 12.41 -0.61 -0.39
C ASN A 101 11.10 0.14 -0.10
N ALA A 102 10.01 -0.24 -0.75
CA ALA A 102 8.69 0.34 -0.50
C ALA A 102 8.23 0.11 0.94
N ILE A 103 8.39 -1.11 1.47
CA ILE A 103 8.06 -1.42 2.88
C ILE A 103 8.94 -0.60 3.84
N ARG A 104 10.26 -0.62 3.63
CA ARG A 104 11.20 0.13 4.49
C ARG A 104 10.84 1.61 4.55
N LYS A 105 10.65 2.24 3.39
CA LYS A 105 10.29 3.66 3.29
C LYS A 105 8.97 3.99 3.99
N ASN A 106 7.96 3.11 3.85
CA ASN A 106 6.67 3.34 4.50
C ASN A 106 6.74 3.10 6.02
N ALA A 107 7.54 2.13 6.49
CA ALA A 107 7.78 1.92 7.92
C ALA A 107 8.48 3.14 8.55
N GLU A 108 9.45 3.75 7.87
CA GLU A 108 10.11 4.99 8.31
C GLU A 108 9.12 6.15 8.44
N ILE A 109 8.24 6.34 7.43
CA ILE A 109 7.21 7.40 7.45
C ILE A 109 6.21 7.18 8.58
N LEU A 110 5.73 5.94 8.76
CA LEU A 110 4.79 5.59 9.83
C LEU A 110 5.41 5.79 11.20
N ASN A 111 6.66 5.38 11.40
CA ASN A 111 7.36 5.59 12.66
C ASN A 111 7.53 7.09 12.98
N ALA A 112 7.89 7.91 12.00
CA ALA A 112 7.97 9.36 12.17
C ALA A 112 6.62 9.96 12.57
N SER A 113 5.53 9.55 11.89
CA SER A 113 4.17 10.00 12.21
C SER A 113 3.73 9.56 13.61
N TYR A 114 4.04 8.34 14.00
CA TYR A 114 3.80 7.82 15.35
C TYR A 114 4.50 8.65 16.42
N GLN A 115 5.78 9.02 16.23
CA GLN A 115 6.52 9.83 17.20
C GLN A 115 5.91 11.24 17.36
N ILE A 116 5.43 11.84 16.27
CA ILE A 116 4.73 13.13 16.31
C ILE A 116 3.44 13.01 17.12
N LEU A 117 2.58 12.02 16.79
CA LEU A 117 1.32 11.79 17.50
C LEU A 117 1.53 11.53 18.98
N LYS A 118 2.51 10.70 19.34
CA LYS A 118 2.86 10.40 20.74
C LYS A 118 3.30 11.66 21.49
N THR A 119 4.08 12.54 20.86
CA THR A 119 4.52 13.80 21.44
C THR A 119 3.35 14.76 21.65
N ASP A 120 2.47 14.91 20.65
CA ASP A 120 1.31 15.80 20.72
C ASP A 120 0.27 15.30 21.74
N MET A 121 0.08 14.00 21.84
CA MET A 121 -0.74 13.39 22.88
C MET A 121 -0.20 13.69 24.28
N PHE A 122 1.13 13.55 24.49
CA PHE A 122 1.74 13.88 25.77
C PHE A 122 1.54 15.34 26.15
N ARG A 123 1.75 16.27 25.21
CA ARG A 123 1.48 17.71 25.41
C ARG A 123 0.02 17.95 25.77
N GLY A 124 -0.92 17.30 25.07
CA GLY A 124 -2.35 17.40 25.33
C GLY A 124 -2.71 16.91 26.73
N LYS A 125 -2.17 15.76 27.16
CA LYS A 125 -2.35 15.22 28.53
C LYS A 125 -1.83 16.19 29.58
N MET A 126 -0.68 16.83 29.36
CA MET A 126 -0.14 17.84 30.27
C MET A 126 -1.02 19.09 30.38
N ILE A 127 -1.58 19.57 29.25
CA ILE A 127 -2.53 20.70 29.24
C ILE A 127 -3.81 20.32 30.00
N LEU A 128 -4.31 19.09 29.81
CA LEU A 128 -5.50 18.61 30.52
C LEU A 128 -5.28 18.57 32.03
N MET A 129 -4.13 18.04 32.47
CA MET A 129 -3.76 18.03 33.90
C MET A 129 -3.67 19.44 34.49
N ALA A 130 -3.07 20.40 33.77
CA ALA A 130 -2.99 21.78 34.18
C ALA A 130 -4.38 22.43 34.30
N ARG A 131 -5.29 22.16 33.34
CA ARG A 131 -6.67 22.61 33.36
C ARG A 131 -7.47 21.99 34.51
N SER A 132 -7.27 20.71 34.79
CA SER A 132 -7.89 19.99 35.90
C SER A 132 -7.51 20.62 37.24
N ARG A 133 -6.22 20.94 37.43
CA ARG A 133 -5.75 21.68 38.64
C ARG A 133 -6.32 23.09 38.74
N ALA A 134 -6.43 23.80 37.61
CA ALA A 134 -7.07 25.11 37.56
C ALA A 134 -8.56 25.03 37.92
N LEU A 135 -9.23 23.94 37.60
CA LEU A 135 -10.64 23.66 37.97
C LEU A 135 -10.80 23.56 39.50
N GLU A 136 -9.90 22.87 40.17
CA GLU A 136 -9.90 22.73 41.65
C GLU A 136 -9.77 24.07 42.36
N ILE A 137 -9.10 25.04 41.73
CA ILE A 137 -8.88 26.40 42.27
C ILE A 137 -10.07 27.35 41.94
N ALA A 138 -10.90 26.98 40.92
CA ALA A 138 -11.98 27.85 40.46
C ALA A 138 -13.24 27.78 41.36
N ASN A 139 -13.42 28.80 42.20
CA ASN A 139 -14.49 28.87 43.21
C ASN A 139 -15.90 29.22 42.66
N THR A 140 -16.13 29.39 41.36
CA THR A 140 -17.45 29.73 40.80
C THR A 140 -18.07 28.53 40.07
N ARG A 141 -19.28 28.14 40.46
CA ARG A 141 -20.02 26.96 39.94
C ARG A 141 -20.15 26.92 38.41
N ALA A 142 -20.38 28.07 37.77
CA ALA A 142 -20.51 28.16 36.31
C ALA A 142 -19.18 27.94 35.59
N ARG A 143 -18.07 28.46 36.13
CA ARG A 143 -16.72 28.30 35.58
C ARG A 143 -16.20 26.88 35.77
N LYS A 144 -16.55 26.24 36.89
CA LYS A 144 -16.25 24.85 37.16
C LYS A 144 -16.90 23.92 36.13
N LYS A 145 -18.21 24.09 35.89
CA LYS A 145 -18.95 23.28 34.91
C LYS A 145 -18.43 23.44 33.48
N ALA A 146 -18.12 24.66 33.03
CA ALA A 146 -17.59 24.90 31.70
C ALA A 146 -16.20 24.24 31.49
N LEU A 147 -15.38 24.19 32.52
CA LEU A 147 -14.10 23.52 32.51
C LEU A 147 -14.25 21.99 32.54
N GLU A 148 -15.19 21.44 33.30
CA GLU A 148 -15.53 20.02 33.29
C GLU A 148 -15.96 19.56 31.91
N ASP A 149 -16.90 20.26 31.26
CA ASP A 149 -17.35 19.97 29.90
C ASP A 149 -16.20 20.06 28.85
N ALA A 150 -15.23 20.96 29.07
CA ALA A 150 -14.06 21.08 28.21
C ALA A 150 -13.07 19.93 28.41
N ILE A 151 -12.89 19.48 29.65
CA ILE A 151 -12.05 18.33 30.01
C ILE A 151 -12.62 17.06 29.39
N ASP A 152 -13.93 16.82 29.53
CA ASP A 152 -14.60 15.65 28.99
C ASP A 152 -14.47 15.56 27.45
N ARG A 153 -14.62 16.70 26.75
CA ARG A 153 -14.39 16.74 25.30
C ARG A 153 -12.95 16.41 24.92
N CYS A 154 -11.99 16.95 25.66
CA CYS A 154 -10.59 16.66 25.42
C CYS A 154 -10.24 15.18 25.70
N THR A 155 -10.78 14.61 26.78
CA THR A 155 -10.57 13.19 27.12
C THR A 155 -11.07 12.29 26.01
N SER A 156 -12.30 12.51 25.54
CA SER A 156 -12.85 11.74 24.39
C SER A 156 -11.99 11.85 23.14
N THR A 157 -11.37 13.00 22.89
CA THR A 157 -10.46 13.17 21.75
C THR A 157 -9.16 12.37 21.94
N PHE A 158 -8.62 12.33 23.17
CA PHE A 158 -7.43 11.55 23.47
C PHE A 158 -7.67 10.05 23.36
N ASP A 159 -8.83 9.56 23.83
CA ASP A 159 -9.21 8.15 23.69
C ASP A 159 -9.25 7.74 22.20
N ALA A 160 -9.79 8.62 21.33
CA ALA A 160 -9.80 8.38 19.89
C ALA A 160 -8.37 8.36 19.29
N VAL A 161 -7.46 9.21 19.76
CA VAL A 161 -6.06 9.23 19.33
C VAL A 161 -5.32 8.00 19.85
N ASP A 162 -5.54 7.57 21.09
CA ASP A 162 -4.94 6.35 21.64
C ASP A 162 -5.31 5.11 20.81
N VAL A 163 -6.56 4.98 20.37
CA VAL A 163 -6.99 3.92 19.44
C VAL A 163 -6.25 3.98 18.09
N GLN A 164 -5.98 5.17 17.56
CA GLN A 164 -5.22 5.29 16.31
C GLN A 164 -3.75 4.93 16.51
N ILE A 165 -3.15 5.32 17.63
CA ILE A 165 -1.77 4.96 18.00
C ILE A 165 -1.64 3.43 18.08
N GLU A 166 -2.56 2.74 18.77
CA GLU A 166 -2.56 1.28 18.89
C GLU A 166 -2.60 0.59 17.51
N LYS A 167 -3.44 1.07 16.62
CA LYS A 167 -3.49 0.55 15.24
C LYS A 167 -2.18 0.74 14.47
N ILE A 168 -1.51 1.89 14.65
CA ILE A 168 -0.22 2.17 14.02
C ILE A 168 0.86 1.27 14.62
N GLU A 169 0.87 1.04 15.94
CA GLU A 169 1.80 0.13 16.60
C GLU A 169 1.66 -1.31 16.06
N GLN A 170 0.43 -1.83 16.00
CA GLN A 170 0.15 -3.15 15.43
C GLN A 170 0.63 -3.27 13.97
N PHE A 171 0.42 -2.23 13.16
CA PHE A 171 0.87 -2.22 11.78
C PHE A 171 2.40 -2.18 11.66
N LEU A 172 3.08 -1.39 12.50
CA LEU A 172 4.54 -1.36 12.57
C LEU A 172 5.13 -2.71 13.00
N GLU A 173 4.53 -3.38 13.99
CA GLU A 173 4.93 -4.72 14.42
C GLU A 173 4.82 -5.74 13.29
N MET A 174 3.72 -5.71 12.54
CA MET A 174 3.53 -6.56 11.35
C MET A 174 4.61 -6.30 10.29
N LEU A 175 4.89 -5.04 9.96
CA LEU A 175 5.94 -4.68 9.01
C LEU A 175 7.32 -5.15 9.46
N MET A 176 7.63 -4.97 10.76
CA MET A 176 8.91 -5.41 11.33
C MET A 176 9.03 -6.92 11.35
N ALA A 177 7.93 -7.66 11.57
CA ALA A 177 7.92 -9.12 11.47
C ALA A 177 8.23 -9.60 10.05
N VAL A 178 7.60 -9.00 9.03
CA VAL A 178 7.89 -9.29 7.62
C VAL A 178 9.36 -9.03 7.29
N LEU A 179 9.92 -7.90 7.73
CA LEU A 179 11.33 -7.55 7.51
C LEU A 179 12.29 -8.53 8.18
N ARG A 180 11.96 -9.04 9.39
CA ARG A 180 12.77 -10.07 10.09
C ARG A 180 12.78 -11.39 9.33
N VAL A 181 11.62 -11.85 8.87
CA VAL A 181 11.50 -13.09 8.08
C VAL A 181 12.36 -13.02 6.82
N MET A 182 12.31 -11.87 6.13
CA MET A 182 13.09 -11.65 4.90
C MET A 182 14.60 -11.67 5.15
N ARG A 183 15.07 -11.02 6.25
CA ARG A 183 16.49 -11.06 6.62
C ARG A 183 16.97 -12.44 7.07
N GLY A 184 16.10 -13.20 7.74
CA GLY A 184 16.43 -14.57 8.17
C GLY A 184 16.56 -15.56 7.01
N GLY A 185 15.87 -15.33 5.90
CA GLY A 185 16.00 -16.15 4.69
C GLY A 185 17.28 -15.91 3.89
N GLU A 186 17.93 -14.75 4.02
CA GLU A 186 19.20 -14.45 3.35
C GLU A 186 20.42 -15.11 4.02
N ILE A 187 20.30 -15.54 5.29
CA ILE A 187 21.39 -16.17 6.05
C ILE A 187 21.42 -17.69 5.86
N ALA A 188 20.39 -18.27 5.23
CA ALA A 188 20.26 -19.73 5.04
C ALA A 188 20.60 -20.21 3.61
N GLN A 189 21.20 -19.38 2.76
CA GLN A 189 21.80 -19.74 1.47
C GLN A 189 23.32 -19.57 1.52
#